data_e60eebf002ededb859f3978f25a4fdb6
#
_entry.id   e60eebf002ededb859f3978f25a4fdb6
#
_cell.length_a   1.000
_cell.length_b   1.000
_cell.length_c   1.000
_cell.angle_alpha   90.00
_cell.angle_beta   90.00
_cell.angle_gamma   90.00
#
_symmetry.space_group_name_H-M   'P 1'
#
loop_
_entity.id
_entity.type
_entity.pdbx_description
1 polymer ?
#
loop_
_entity_poly.entity_id
_entity_poly.type
_entity_poly.pdbx_seq_one_letter_code
_entity_poly.pdbx_strand_id
1 'polypeptide(L)'
;MLSAILKNELYMGYIFGIMILGGFIRQYHVLDDVYSLAKRYVTDNRVMIIVTSIFGGVLPIPGRVALSAPLLDAIAPPDKKKRSAFGIIDYLSTHHYYWWSPLEKTIILPMAALGITYGQMLSYTFIPLVICLTYTWWYIFSKVDPRSVLPNMDGIQDFDWQRALRGWAPFIATIWFLLCVGKAGAIFFFPWFAVMCCYYAYICKDWNWGQFLDGKFAIIATIVLALGGVVGLIKAPVMAYLSAANPTMIIPVSIVATIAAWIMGSSGKYAGMTSALVIIFGPQYLVWFLATEYSGYLLSPAHKCLMIGQQYFGTPIRKYYKVLGGLCAWLIGYAWITTFLI
;
A
#
# COMPACT_ATOMS: atom_id res chain seq x y z
N MET A 1 15.65 -21.59 15.78
CA MET A 1 14.65 -20.70 16.41
C MET A 1 15.22 -19.30 16.66
N LEU A 2 16.33 -19.14 17.39
CA LEU A 2 16.93 -17.83 17.68
C LEU A 2 17.31 -17.03 16.41
N SER A 3 17.91 -17.67 15.40
CA SER A 3 18.28 -17.02 14.15
C SER A 3 17.06 -16.57 13.31
N ALA A 4 15.94 -17.26 13.43
CA ALA A 4 14.68 -16.87 12.79
C ALA A 4 14.04 -15.68 13.50
N ILE A 5 14.17 -15.62 14.85
CA ILE A 5 13.72 -14.51 15.67
C ILE A 5 14.55 -13.26 15.36
N LEU A 6 15.89 -13.39 15.33
CA LEU A 6 16.79 -12.27 15.01
C LEU A 6 16.59 -11.70 13.59
N LYS A 7 16.27 -12.54 12.60
CA LYS A 7 15.84 -12.05 11.28
C LYS A 7 14.54 -11.26 11.37
N ASN A 8 13.61 -11.67 12.23
CA ASN A 8 12.34 -10.98 12.40
C ASN A 8 12.46 -9.65 13.15
N GLU A 9 13.42 -9.52 14.09
CA GLU A 9 13.68 -8.25 14.80
C GLU A 9 14.03 -7.11 13.86
N LEU A 10 14.83 -7.39 12.82
CA LEU A 10 15.21 -6.42 11.80
C LEU A 10 13.96 -5.88 11.06
N TYR A 11 13.03 -6.75 10.72
CA TYR A 11 11.77 -6.37 10.06
C TYR A 11 10.79 -5.69 11.00
N MET A 12 10.82 -6.03 12.27
CA MET A 12 10.07 -5.36 13.31
C MET A 12 10.49 -3.89 13.43
N GLY A 13 11.79 -3.64 13.47
CA GLY A 13 12.33 -2.29 13.45
C GLY A 13 11.97 -1.53 12.17
N TYR A 14 11.99 -2.21 11.03
CA TYR A 14 11.57 -1.62 9.76
C TYR A 14 10.09 -1.18 9.80
N ILE A 15 9.18 -2.03 10.27
CA ILE A 15 7.75 -1.71 10.41
C ILE A 15 7.55 -0.58 11.43
N PHE A 16 8.26 -0.62 12.56
CA PHE A 16 8.22 0.44 13.56
C PHE A 16 8.67 1.78 12.96
N GLY A 17 9.76 1.74 12.22
CA GLY A 17 10.27 2.86 11.49
C GLY A 17 9.27 3.52 10.56
N ILE A 18 8.61 2.72 9.76
CA ILE A 18 7.58 3.20 8.85
C ILE A 18 6.39 3.81 9.59
N MET A 19 6.00 3.25 10.73
CA MET A 19 4.89 3.81 11.51
C MET A 19 5.23 5.19 12.06
N ILE A 20 6.47 5.37 12.56
CA ILE A 20 6.95 6.68 13.00
C ILE A 20 6.98 7.66 11.83
N LEU A 21 7.54 7.27 10.70
CA LEU A 21 7.56 8.09 9.49
C LEU A 21 6.13 8.53 9.07
N GLY A 22 5.16 7.62 9.12
CA GLY A 22 3.75 7.94 8.84
C GLY A 22 3.13 8.92 9.83
N GLY A 23 3.53 8.86 11.10
CA GLY A 23 3.15 9.84 12.12
C GLY A 23 3.68 11.24 11.80
N PHE A 24 4.94 11.34 11.40
CA PHE A 24 5.58 12.60 11.00
C PHE A 24 4.88 13.27 9.83
N ILE A 25 4.53 12.50 8.79
CA ILE A 25 3.85 13.04 7.61
C ILE A 25 2.57 13.74 8.01
N ARG A 26 1.80 13.12 8.92
CA ARG A 26 0.55 13.69 9.41
C ARG A 26 0.77 14.98 10.20
N GLN A 27 1.78 14.98 11.09
CA GLN A 27 2.06 16.12 11.94
C GLN A 27 2.66 17.30 11.18
N TYR A 28 3.45 17.02 10.13
CA TYR A 28 4.12 18.06 9.34
C TYR A 28 3.32 18.52 8.11
N HIS A 29 2.09 18.04 7.95
CA HIS A 29 1.19 18.43 6.84
C HIS A 29 1.82 18.33 5.44
N VAL A 30 2.67 17.32 5.23
CA VAL A 30 3.43 17.14 3.98
C VAL A 30 2.54 17.08 2.74
N LEU A 31 1.31 16.62 2.88
CA LEU A 31 0.34 16.58 1.77
C LEU A 31 -0.14 17.96 1.34
N ASP A 32 -0.24 18.91 2.27
CA ASP A 32 -0.74 20.25 1.98
C ASP A 32 0.18 20.97 0.99
N ASP A 33 1.49 20.73 1.10
CA ASP A 33 2.48 21.28 0.16
C ASP A 33 2.36 20.66 -1.25
N VAL A 34 2.07 19.36 -1.35
CA VAL A 34 1.82 18.72 -2.64
C VAL A 34 0.58 19.29 -3.30
N TYR A 35 -0.48 19.53 -2.51
CA TYR A 35 -1.71 20.13 -3.02
C TYR A 35 -1.51 21.56 -3.48
N SER A 36 -0.86 22.39 -2.68
CA SER A 36 -0.60 23.78 -3.03
C SER A 36 0.28 23.90 -4.27
N LEU A 37 1.30 23.03 -4.40
CA LEU A 37 2.13 22.95 -5.59
C LEU A 37 1.35 22.48 -6.80
N ALA A 38 0.59 21.40 -6.67
CA ALA A 38 -0.22 20.85 -7.74
C ALA A 38 -1.26 21.87 -8.23
N LYS A 39 -1.96 22.57 -7.33
CA LYS A 39 -2.93 23.62 -7.66
C LYS A 39 -2.29 24.75 -8.48
N ARG A 40 -1.03 25.07 -8.24
CA ARG A 40 -0.33 26.17 -8.94
C ARG A 40 -0.02 25.84 -10.40
N TYR A 41 0.24 24.57 -10.71
CA TYR A 41 0.72 24.16 -12.05
C TYR A 41 -0.25 23.24 -12.80
N VAL A 42 -1.19 22.63 -12.12
CA VAL A 42 -2.13 21.67 -12.70
C VAL A 42 -3.51 22.29 -12.80
N THR A 43 -3.96 22.50 -14.04
CA THR A 43 -5.30 23.04 -14.35
C THR A 43 -6.32 21.96 -14.68
N ASP A 44 -5.87 20.74 -14.98
CA ASP A 44 -6.74 19.59 -15.30
C ASP A 44 -7.02 18.78 -14.01
N ASN A 45 -8.28 18.70 -13.60
CA ASN A 45 -8.70 17.96 -12.41
C ASN A 45 -8.32 16.48 -12.44
N ARG A 46 -8.25 15.86 -13.62
CA ARG A 46 -7.84 14.46 -13.76
C ARG A 46 -6.38 14.28 -13.35
N VAL A 47 -5.53 15.20 -13.80
CA VAL A 47 -4.10 15.20 -13.45
C VAL A 47 -3.95 15.52 -11.94
N MET A 48 -4.75 16.46 -11.41
CA MET A 48 -4.75 16.75 -9.97
C MET A 48 -5.08 15.50 -9.14
N ILE A 49 -6.11 14.75 -9.51
CA ILE A 49 -6.49 13.49 -8.83
C ILE A 49 -5.34 12.48 -8.90
N ILE A 50 -4.70 12.32 -10.06
CA ILE A 50 -3.58 11.39 -10.24
C ILE A 50 -2.40 11.78 -9.37
N VAL A 51 -1.99 13.06 -9.40
CA VAL A 51 -0.87 13.57 -8.60
C VAL A 51 -1.12 13.35 -7.12
N THR A 52 -2.28 13.78 -6.63
CA THR A 52 -2.62 13.64 -5.21
C THR A 52 -2.74 12.19 -4.77
N SER A 53 -3.25 11.30 -5.62
CA SER A 53 -3.37 9.88 -5.30
C SER A 53 -2.02 9.17 -5.27
N ILE A 54 -1.10 9.50 -6.18
CA ILE A 54 0.27 8.95 -6.17
C ILE A 54 0.97 9.34 -4.86
N PHE A 55 0.94 10.62 -4.50
CA PHE A 55 1.57 11.08 -3.27
C PHE A 55 0.87 10.56 -2.02
N GLY A 56 -0.47 10.53 -2.00
CA GLY A 56 -1.23 9.90 -0.92
C GLY A 56 -0.95 8.41 -0.76
N GLY A 57 -0.63 7.72 -1.87
CA GLY A 57 -0.27 6.31 -1.90
C GLY A 57 1.08 5.99 -1.26
N VAL A 58 2.03 6.92 -1.25
CA VAL A 58 3.34 6.71 -0.60
C VAL A 58 3.21 6.63 0.92
N LEU A 59 2.19 7.25 1.48
CA LEU A 59 2.08 7.44 2.92
C LEU A 59 1.52 6.19 3.63
N PRO A 60 2.20 5.65 4.65
CA PRO A 60 1.75 4.48 5.40
C PRO A 60 0.66 4.84 6.42
N ILE A 61 -0.35 5.61 6.01
CA ILE A 61 -1.40 6.12 6.89
C ILE A 61 -2.61 5.20 6.85
N PRO A 62 -3.07 4.66 7.98
CA PRO A 62 -4.34 3.94 8.05
C PRO A 62 -5.52 4.86 7.67
N GLY A 63 -6.38 4.38 6.75
CA GLY A 63 -7.56 5.16 6.35
C GLY A 63 -7.25 6.30 5.37
N ARG A 64 -6.31 6.12 4.45
CA ARG A 64 -5.94 7.10 3.39
C ARG A 64 -7.14 7.69 2.67
N VAL A 65 -8.16 6.88 2.42
CA VAL A 65 -9.44 7.34 1.84
C VAL A 65 -10.07 8.45 2.69
N ALA A 66 -9.90 8.43 4.00
CA ALA A 66 -10.41 9.51 4.86
C ALA A 66 -9.66 10.84 4.66
N LEU A 67 -8.44 10.81 4.13
CA LEU A 67 -7.68 12.02 3.79
C LEU A 67 -7.96 12.49 2.36
N SER A 68 -8.08 11.56 1.41
CA SER A 68 -8.34 11.87 0.00
C SER A 68 -9.80 12.19 -0.29
N ALA A 69 -10.74 11.57 0.44
CA ALA A 69 -12.17 11.78 0.22
C ALA A 69 -12.62 13.25 0.32
N PRO A 70 -12.24 14.05 1.34
CA PRO A 70 -12.60 15.46 1.40
C PRO A 70 -12.10 16.26 0.20
N LEU A 71 -10.90 15.93 -0.29
CA LEU A 71 -10.28 16.62 -1.42
C LEU A 71 -10.97 16.28 -2.75
N LEU A 72 -11.29 15.00 -2.91
CA LEU A 72 -12.07 14.55 -4.08
C LEU A 72 -13.52 15.04 -4.03
N ASP A 73 -14.06 15.16 -2.84
CA ASP A 73 -15.40 15.69 -2.63
C ASP A 73 -15.53 17.14 -3.10
N ALA A 74 -14.52 17.93 -2.84
CA ALA A 74 -14.42 19.30 -3.28
C ALA A 74 -14.42 19.43 -4.84
N ILE A 75 -13.92 18.42 -5.55
CA ILE A 75 -13.90 18.37 -7.03
C ILE A 75 -15.15 17.65 -7.58
N ALA A 76 -15.81 16.85 -6.76
CA ALA A 76 -16.92 16.02 -7.20
C ALA A 76 -18.15 16.87 -7.58
N PRO A 77 -18.78 16.59 -8.72
CA PRO A 77 -19.98 17.31 -9.16
C PRO A 77 -21.14 17.07 -8.19
N PRO A 78 -22.09 18.01 -8.07
CA PRO A 78 -23.25 17.87 -7.18
C PRO A 78 -24.22 16.76 -7.63
N ASP A 79 -24.18 16.39 -8.89
CA ASP A 79 -25.00 15.30 -9.45
C ASP A 79 -24.65 13.96 -8.80
N LYS A 80 -25.62 13.32 -8.14
CA LYS A 80 -25.43 12.05 -7.41
C LYS A 80 -24.84 10.93 -8.27
N LYS A 81 -25.22 10.85 -9.55
CA LYS A 81 -24.75 9.77 -10.43
C LYS A 81 -23.29 9.98 -10.81
N LYS A 82 -22.88 11.18 -11.12
CA LYS A 82 -21.49 11.56 -11.40
C LYS A 82 -20.64 11.48 -10.12
N ARG A 83 -21.12 12.03 -9.02
CA ARG A 83 -20.49 12.00 -7.70
C ARG A 83 -20.19 10.57 -7.25
N SER A 84 -21.09 9.61 -7.50
CA SER A 84 -20.85 8.21 -7.15
C SER A 84 -19.67 7.55 -7.88
N ALA A 85 -19.13 8.14 -8.94
CA ALA A 85 -17.90 7.65 -9.57
C ALA A 85 -16.65 8.02 -8.74
N PHE A 86 -16.72 9.11 -7.96
CA PHE A 86 -15.60 9.60 -7.17
C PHE A 86 -15.24 8.67 -6.01
N GLY A 87 -16.19 7.96 -5.42
CA GLY A 87 -15.86 6.92 -4.44
C GLY A 87 -15.02 5.78 -5.03
N ILE A 88 -15.28 5.40 -6.28
CA ILE A 88 -14.47 4.39 -6.99
C ILE A 88 -13.11 4.97 -7.37
N ILE A 89 -13.06 6.23 -7.83
CA ILE A 89 -11.82 6.94 -8.16
C ILE A 89 -10.91 6.99 -6.92
N ASP A 90 -11.45 7.44 -5.78
CA ASP A 90 -10.73 7.50 -4.52
C ASP A 90 -10.16 6.14 -4.13
N TYR A 91 -10.98 5.10 -4.23
CA TYR A 91 -10.56 3.75 -3.90
C TYR A 91 -9.46 3.23 -4.84
N LEU A 92 -9.62 3.34 -6.16
CA LEU A 92 -8.62 2.93 -7.14
C LEU A 92 -7.31 3.70 -6.97
N SER A 93 -7.41 5.03 -6.84
CA SER A 93 -6.27 5.93 -6.73
C SER A 93 -5.44 5.70 -5.47
N THR A 94 -6.07 5.23 -4.39
CA THR A 94 -5.39 5.01 -3.12
C THR A 94 -4.93 3.57 -2.90
N HIS A 95 -5.10 2.64 -3.86
CA HIS A 95 -4.78 1.23 -3.65
C HIS A 95 -3.67 0.67 -4.56
N HIS A 96 -3.18 1.42 -5.57
CA HIS A 96 -2.04 0.97 -6.38
C HIS A 96 -0.73 0.86 -5.59
N TYR A 97 -0.59 1.53 -4.45
CA TYR A 97 0.61 1.53 -3.62
C TYR A 97 0.98 0.15 -3.05
N TYR A 98 0.04 -0.78 -3.00
CA TYR A 98 0.30 -2.16 -2.60
C TYR A 98 1.29 -2.89 -3.52
N TRP A 99 1.54 -2.35 -4.70
CA TRP A 99 2.43 -2.92 -5.69
C TRP A 99 3.82 -2.27 -5.73
N TRP A 100 4.03 -1.14 -5.04
CA TRP A 100 5.30 -0.44 -5.14
C TRP A 100 5.76 0.30 -3.90
N SER A 101 4.89 0.70 -3.00
CA SER A 101 5.31 1.53 -1.86
C SER A 101 6.26 0.76 -0.95
N PRO A 102 7.51 1.24 -0.74
CA PRO A 102 8.47 0.59 0.15
C PRO A 102 8.02 0.65 1.61
N LEU A 103 6.96 1.39 1.90
CA LEU A 103 6.40 1.57 3.23
C LEU A 103 5.19 0.65 3.46
N GLU A 104 4.80 -0.15 2.45
CA GLU A 104 3.63 -1.01 2.57
C GLU A 104 4.00 -2.46 2.92
N LYS A 105 3.22 -3.03 3.81
CA LYS A 105 3.42 -4.41 4.31
C LYS A 105 3.39 -5.45 3.22
N THR A 106 2.60 -5.22 2.17
CA THR A 106 2.51 -6.10 1.00
C THR A 106 3.79 -6.19 0.19
N ILE A 107 4.66 -5.20 0.34
CA ILE A 107 6.00 -5.18 -0.25
C ILE A 107 7.03 -5.71 0.76
N ILE A 108 6.99 -5.19 1.99
CA ILE A 108 8.01 -5.48 3.00
C ILE A 108 7.98 -6.93 3.45
N LEU A 109 6.79 -7.49 3.73
CA LEU A 109 6.71 -8.84 4.30
C LEU A 109 7.16 -9.92 3.32
N PRO A 110 6.77 -9.92 2.04
CA PRO A 110 7.34 -10.87 1.06
C PRO A 110 8.83 -10.66 0.80
N MET A 111 9.32 -9.41 0.76
CA MET A 111 10.77 -9.14 0.67
C MET A 111 11.52 -9.82 1.81
N ALA A 112 11.00 -9.66 3.02
CA ALA A 112 11.51 -10.27 4.21
C ALA A 112 11.54 -11.81 4.12
N ALA A 113 10.41 -12.36 3.74
CA ALA A 113 10.21 -13.81 3.63
C ALA A 113 11.17 -14.46 2.63
N LEU A 114 11.40 -13.78 1.52
CA LEU A 114 12.27 -14.27 0.43
C LEU A 114 13.73 -13.82 0.56
N GLY A 115 14.03 -12.85 1.43
CA GLY A 115 15.36 -12.27 1.54
C GLY A 115 15.81 -11.51 0.27
N ILE A 116 14.86 -10.91 -0.46
CA ILE A 116 15.11 -10.15 -1.68
C ILE A 116 15.20 -8.66 -1.42
N THR A 117 15.87 -7.94 -2.33
CA THR A 117 15.98 -6.47 -2.28
C THR A 117 14.70 -5.80 -2.75
N TYR A 118 14.54 -4.50 -2.42
CA TYR A 118 13.41 -3.71 -2.91
C TYR A 118 13.37 -3.64 -4.45
N GLY A 119 14.53 -3.47 -5.10
CA GLY A 119 14.62 -3.49 -6.56
C GLY A 119 14.16 -4.82 -7.18
N GLN A 120 14.52 -5.96 -6.56
CA GLN A 120 14.03 -7.28 -6.98
C GLN A 120 12.52 -7.41 -6.74
N MET A 121 12.00 -6.92 -5.62
CA MET A 121 10.56 -6.91 -5.38
C MET A 121 9.81 -6.09 -6.43
N LEU A 122 10.33 -4.89 -6.77
CA LEU A 122 9.74 -4.06 -7.83
C LEU A 122 9.76 -4.76 -9.19
N SER A 123 10.77 -5.54 -9.53
CA SER A 123 10.78 -6.28 -10.81
C SER A 123 9.63 -7.28 -10.91
N TYR A 124 9.22 -7.90 -9.79
CA TYR A 124 8.04 -8.77 -9.76
C TYR A 124 6.73 -7.99 -9.85
N THR A 125 6.66 -6.81 -9.21
CA THR A 125 5.41 -6.07 -9.03
C THR A 125 5.19 -4.96 -10.07
N PHE A 126 6.18 -4.70 -10.93
CA PHE A 126 6.15 -3.60 -11.90
C PHE A 126 4.97 -3.70 -12.89
N ILE A 127 4.76 -4.85 -13.52
CA ILE A 127 3.67 -5.00 -14.49
C ILE A 127 2.29 -4.94 -13.80
N PRO A 128 2.05 -5.63 -12.67
CA PRO A 128 0.84 -5.40 -11.87
C PRO A 128 0.59 -3.93 -11.50
N LEU A 129 1.65 -3.19 -11.13
CA LEU A 129 1.55 -1.75 -10.90
C LEU A 129 1.09 -1.00 -12.14
N VAL A 130 1.71 -1.27 -13.31
CA VAL A 130 1.34 -0.64 -14.57
C VAL A 130 -0.13 -0.94 -14.92
N ILE A 131 -0.58 -2.18 -14.72
CA ILE A 131 -2.00 -2.56 -14.91
C ILE A 131 -2.90 -1.72 -13.99
N CYS A 132 -2.58 -1.64 -12.70
CA CYS A 132 -3.34 -0.86 -11.73
C CYS A 132 -3.41 0.63 -12.10
N LEU A 133 -2.27 1.24 -12.44
CA LEU A 133 -2.21 2.66 -12.81
C LEU A 133 -2.96 2.94 -14.10
N THR A 134 -2.74 2.12 -15.14
CA THR A 134 -3.42 2.30 -16.43
C THR A 134 -4.93 2.15 -16.28
N TYR A 135 -5.40 1.15 -15.53
CA TYR A 135 -6.81 0.95 -15.26
C TYR A 135 -7.42 2.12 -14.46
N THR A 136 -6.71 2.60 -13.45
CA THR A 136 -7.12 3.75 -12.64
C THR A 136 -7.21 5.02 -13.49
N TRP A 137 -6.20 5.30 -14.29
CA TRP A 137 -6.18 6.46 -15.18
C TRP A 137 -7.27 6.39 -16.24
N TRP A 138 -7.44 5.24 -16.89
CA TRP A 138 -8.55 5.04 -17.83
C TRP A 138 -9.90 5.35 -17.17
N TYR A 139 -10.13 4.89 -15.95
CA TYR A 139 -11.37 5.16 -15.22
C TYR A 139 -11.53 6.65 -14.90
N ILE A 140 -10.49 7.31 -14.41
CA ILE A 140 -10.48 8.76 -14.11
C ILE A 140 -10.79 9.54 -15.38
N PHE A 141 -10.06 9.29 -16.48
CA PHE A 141 -10.26 10.00 -17.76
C PHE A 141 -11.65 9.76 -18.35
N SER A 142 -12.30 8.64 -18.06
CA SER A 142 -13.66 8.34 -18.51
C SER A 142 -14.76 8.99 -17.68
N LYS A 143 -14.48 9.45 -16.44
CA LYS A 143 -15.50 9.89 -15.48
C LYS A 143 -15.34 11.33 -15.02
N VAL A 144 -14.16 11.90 -15.13
CA VAL A 144 -13.84 13.25 -14.62
C VAL A 144 -13.80 14.24 -15.79
N ASP A 145 -14.56 15.33 -15.66
CA ASP A 145 -14.48 16.45 -16.58
C ASP A 145 -13.19 17.25 -16.30
N PRO A 146 -12.32 17.46 -17.30
CA PRO A 146 -11.08 18.21 -17.12
C PRO A 146 -11.32 19.68 -16.74
N ARG A 147 -12.49 20.23 -17.08
CA ARG A 147 -12.81 21.66 -16.96
C ARG A 147 -13.67 21.99 -15.74
N SER A 148 -13.98 21.01 -14.89
CA SER A 148 -14.68 21.32 -13.65
C SER A 148 -13.81 22.28 -12.81
N VAL A 149 -14.40 23.40 -12.40
CA VAL A 149 -13.71 24.43 -11.64
C VAL A 149 -13.17 23.78 -10.35
N LEU A 150 -11.87 23.86 -10.14
CA LEU A 150 -11.28 23.47 -8.85
C LEU A 150 -11.95 24.33 -7.78
N PRO A 151 -12.59 23.76 -6.76
CA PRO A 151 -13.17 24.54 -5.71
C PRO A 151 -12.08 25.38 -5.04
N ASN A 152 -12.49 26.52 -4.56
CA ASN A 152 -11.64 27.37 -3.76
C ASN A 152 -11.28 26.56 -2.50
N MET A 153 -10.08 26.04 -2.46
CA MET A 153 -9.59 25.29 -1.30
C MET A 153 -9.08 26.33 -0.29
N ASP A 154 -10.04 27.12 0.22
CA ASP A 154 -9.80 28.09 1.28
C ASP A 154 -9.33 27.33 2.52
N GLY A 155 -8.10 27.59 2.95
CA GLY A 155 -7.48 26.93 4.09
C GLY A 155 -6.25 26.09 3.78
N ILE A 156 -5.93 25.82 2.52
CA ILE A 156 -4.61 25.26 2.18
C ILE A 156 -3.59 26.39 2.25
N GLN A 157 -2.60 26.21 3.12
CA GLN A 157 -1.50 27.16 3.26
C GLN A 157 -0.77 27.35 1.91
N ASP A 158 -0.29 28.57 1.68
CA ASP A 158 0.55 28.86 0.51
C ASP A 158 1.74 27.91 0.46
N PHE A 159 2.10 27.52 -0.78
CA PHE A 159 3.20 26.63 -0.99
C PHE A 159 4.53 27.28 -0.56
N ASP A 160 5.22 26.61 0.35
CA ASP A 160 6.55 26.96 0.80
C ASP A 160 7.55 25.86 0.41
N TRP A 161 8.52 26.22 -0.43
CA TRP A 161 9.57 25.31 -0.89
C TRP A 161 10.42 24.75 0.26
N GLN A 162 10.69 25.54 1.29
CA GLN A 162 11.50 25.08 2.41
C GLN A 162 10.74 24.06 3.25
N ARG A 163 9.46 24.32 3.49
CA ARG A 163 8.58 23.38 4.20
C ARG A 163 8.40 22.09 3.41
N ALA A 164 8.11 22.18 2.11
CA ALA A 164 7.97 21.06 1.21
C ALA A 164 9.25 20.21 1.16
N LEU A 165 10.40 20.82 0.95
CA LEU A 165 11.68 20.11 0.91
C LEU A 165 11.99 19.43 2.25
N ARG A 166 11.80 20.12 3.36
CA ARG A 166 11.99 19.56 4.70
C ARG A 166 11.07 18.38 4.97
N GLY A 167 9.80 18.44 4.54
CA GLY A 167 8.83 17.36 4.71
C GLY A 167 9.10 16.16 3.81
N TRP A 168 9.47 16.37 2.55
CA TRP A 168 9.61 15.31 1.55
C TRP A 168 11.01 14.69 1.46
N ALA A 169 12.06 15.44 1.78
CA ALA A 169 13.43 14.96 1.68
C ALA A 169 13.68 13.62 2.38
N PRO A 170 13.19 13.36 3.60
CA PRO A 170 13.38 12.10 4.28
C PRO A 170 12.73 10.91 3.56
N PHE A 171 11.59 11.12 2.88
CA PHE A 171 10.93 10.06 2.10
C PHE A 171 11.73 9.72 0.87
N ILE A 172 12.08 10.73 0.09
CA ILE A 172 12.89 10.58 -1.12
C ILE A 172 14.21 9.91 -0.76
N ALA A 173 14.86 10.38 0.30
CA ALA A 173 16.10 9.80 0.78
C ALA A 173 15.94 8.35 1.28
N THR A 174 14.84 8.01 1.93
CA THR A 174 14.58 6.62 2.37
C THR A 174 14.33 5.69 1.18
N ILE A 175 13.56 6.13 0.18
CA ILE A 175 13.34 5.36 -1.05
C ILE A 175 14.67 5.16 -1.78
N TRP A 176 15.46 6.21 -1.94
CA TRP A 176 16.77 6.16 -2.56
C TRP A 176 17.72 5.22 -1.82
N PHE A 177 17.76 5.30 -0.50
CA PHE A 177 18.54 4.40 0.36
C PHE A 177 18.16 2.93 0.14
N LEU A 178 16.88 2.60 0.12
CA LEU A 178 16.40 1.23 -0.12
C LEU A 178 16.75 0.70 -1.51
N LEU A 179 16.76 1.57 -2.51
CA LEU A 179 17.17 1.21 -3.87
C LEU A 179 18.68 0.95 -3.98
N CYS A 180 19.50 1.78 -3.32
CA CYS A 180 20.95 1.72 -3.44
C CYS A 180 21.63 0.65 -2.59
N VAL A 181 21.13 0.41 -1.38
CA VAL A 181 21.86 -0.41 -0.38
C VAL A 181 21.56 -1.91 -0.48
N GLY A 182 20.53 -2.29 -1.23
CA GLY A 182 20.23 -3.70 -1.49
C GLY A 182 20.04 -4.54 -0.21
N LYS A 183 20.59 -5.77 -0.18
CA LYS A 183 20.47 -6.67 0.98
C LYS A 183 21.18 -6.16 2.24
N ALA A 184 22.24 -5.38 2.09
CA ALA A 184 22.96 -4.76 3.20
C ALA A 184 22.12 -3.64 3.85
N GLY A 185 21.11 -3.11 3.16
CA GLY A 185 20.22 -2.07 3.66
C GLY A 185 19.51 -2.41 4.95
N ALA A 186 19.26 -3.70 5.17
CA ALA A 186 18.62 -4.15 6.39
C ALA A 186 19.45 -3.80 7.65
N ILE A 187 20.78 -3.90 7.57
CA ILE A 187 21.70 -3.57 8.69
C ILE A 187 21.79 -2.05 8.90
N PHE A 188 21.79 -1.29 7.81
CA PHE A 188 21.92 0.17 7.85
C PHE A 188 20.58 0.88 8.01
N PHE A 189 19.48 0.17 7.90
CA PHE A 189 18.14 0.77 7.99
C PHE A 189 17.88 1.40 9.36
N PHE A 190 18.27 0.75 10.43
CA PHE A 190 18.10 1.30 11.78
C PHE A 190 18.87 2.60 12.04
N PRO A 191 20.19 2.68 11.74
CA PRO A 191 20.91 3.95 11.83
C PRO A 191 20.29 5.04 10.97
N TRP A 192 19.96 4.72 9.72
CA TRP A 192 19.30 5.67 8.82
C TRP A 192 17.98 6.16 9.39
N PHE A 193 17.18 5.24 9.89
CA PHE A 193 15.90 5.54 10.47
C PHE A 193 16.02 6.39 11.74
N ALA A 194 16.98 6.12 12.62
CA ALA A 194 17.28 6.95 13.78
C ALA A 194 17.65 8.38 13.38
N VAL A 195 18.48 8.54 12.35
CA VAL A 195 18.80 9.85 11.77
C VAL A 195 17.56 10.57 11.28
N MET A 196 16.64 9.87 10.60
CA MET A 196 15.39 10.46 10.13
C MET A 196 14.47 10.85 11.29
N CYS A 197 14.38 10.04 12.33
CA CYS A 197 13.63 10.38 13.53
C CYS A 197 14.18 11.63 14.23
N CYS A 198 15.50 11.72 14.38
CA CYS A 198 16.14 12.91 14.95
C CYS A 198 15.89 14.15 14.08
N TYR A 199 15.99 14.02 12.76
CA TYR A 199 15.72 15.10 11.83
C TYR A 199 14.29 15.63 11.98
N TYR A 200 13.30 14.74 12.02
CA TYR A 200 11.92 15.15 12.20
C TYR A 200 11.66 15.74 13.60
N ALA A 201 12.22 15.15 14.65
CA ALA A 201 12.10 15.72 16.00
C ALA A 201 12.68 17.14 16.07
N TYR A 202 13.72 17.43 15.28
CA TYR A 202 14.31 18.78 15.18
C TYR A 202 13.36 19.75 14.45
N ILE A 203 12.65 19.28 13.41
CA ILE A 203 11.75 20.13 12.63
C ILE A 203 10.40 20.34 13.34
N CYS A 204 9.84 19.27 13.91
CA CYS A 204 8.55 19.29 14.60
C CYS A 204 8.77 19.59 16.08
N LYS A 205 8.65 20.86 16.47
CA LYS A 205 8.85 21.30 17.85
C LYS A 205 7.87 20.66 18.86
N ASP A 206 6.66 20.30 18.41
CA ASP A 206 5.60 19.72 19.24
C ASP A 206 5.45 18.21 18.97
N TRP A 207 6.50 17.47 19.35
CA TRP A 207 6.52 16.02 19.20
C TRP A 207 5.58 15.30 20.15
N ASN A 208 4.65 14.55 19.62
CA ASN A 208 3.73 13.72 20.41
C ASN A 208 3.89 12.23 20.11
N TRP A 209 4.62 11.52 20.96
CA TRP A 209 4.84 10.08 20.86
C TRP A 209 3.55 9.26 20.82
N GLY A 210 2.48 9.71 21.47
CA GLY A 210 1.19 9.01 21.48
C GLY A 210 0.54 8.88 20.09
N GLN A 211 0.89 9.74 19.15
CA GLN A 211 0.40 9.63 17.77
C GLN A 211 1.15 8.56 16.96
N PHE A 212 2.32 8.14 17.41
CA PHE A 212 3.20 7.20 16.71
C PHE A 212 3.11 5.78 17.29
N LEU A 213 2.95 5.67 18.60
CA LEU A 213 2.80 4.40 19.30
C LEU A 213 1.34 3.99 19.36
N ASP A 214 0.70 3.83 18.20
CA ASP A 214 -0.62 3.22 18.12
C ASP A 214 -0.52 1.74 18.53
N GLY A 215 -1.46 1.26 19.37
CA GLY A 215 -1.54 -0.14 19.81
C GLY A 215 -1.54 -1.16 18.66
N LYS A 216 -1.78 -0.70 17.43
CA LYS A 216 -1.61 -1.47 16.20
C LYS A 216 -0.17 -1.92 15.93
N PHE A 217 0.85 -1.20 16.44
CA PHE A 217 2.24 -1.64 16.34
C PHE A 217 2.43 -2.96 17.12
N ALA A 218 1.97 -3.04 18.36
CA ALA A 218 2.08 -4.25 19.16
C ALA A 218 1.39 -5.44 18.48
N ILE A 219 0.20 -5.21 17.87
CA ILE A 219 -0.53 -6.24 17.11
C ILE A 219 0.27 -6.69 15.89
N ILE A 220 0.80 -5.76 15.10
CA ILE A 220 1.58 -6.10 13.89
C ILE A 220 2.86 -6.81 14.28
N ALA A 221 3.54 -6.33 15.32
CA ALA A 221 4.72 -6.94 15.89
C ALA A 221 4.46 -8.39 16.32
N THR A 222 3.40 -8.60 17.08
CA THR A 222 2.98 -9.93 17.51
C THR A 222 2.65 -10.85 16.33
N ILE A 223 1.95 -10.34 15.30
CA ILE A 223 1.66 -11.10 14.09
C ILE A 223 2.93 -11.50 13.34
N VAL A 224 3.89 -10.60 13.18
CA VAL A 224 5.17 -10.90 12.49
C VAL A 224 5.99 -11.92 13.25
N LEU A 225 6.09 -11.78 14.58
CA LEU A 225 6.79 -12.73 15.45
C LEU A 225 6.09 -14.10 15.46
N ALA A 226 4.76 -14.11 15.59
CA ALA A 226 3.98 -15.34 15.57
C ALA A 226 4.07 -16.05 14.21
N LEU A 227 3.97 -15.31 13.10
CA LEU A 227 4.15 -15.87 11.75
C LEU A 227 5.55 -16.45 11.56
N GLY A 228 6.59 -15.73 11.99
CA GLY A 228 7.97 -16.23 11.93
C GLY A 228 8.16 -17.51 12.75
N GLY A 229 7.58 -17.57 13.95
CA GLY A 229 7.61 -18.75 14.82
C GLY A 229 6.80 -19.92 14.24
N VAL A 230 5.56 -19.67 13.85
CA VAL A 230 4.68 -20.70 13.26
C VAL A 230 5.23 -21.21 11.94
N VAL A 231 5.65 -20.34 11.03
CA VAL A 231 6.27 -20.76 9.76
C VAL A 231 7.54 -21.55 10.02
N GLY A 232 8.36 -21.17 11.00
CA GLY A 232 9.54 -21.92 11.40
C GLY A 232 9.23 -23.35 11.90
N LEU A 233 8.13 -23.52 12.63
CA LEU A 233 7.71 -24.83 13.16
C LEU A 233 7.04 -25.71 12.09
N ILE A 234 6.17 -25.13 11.25
CA ILE A 234 5.37 -25.91 10.30
C ILE A 234 6.04 -26.05 8.93
N LYS A 235 7.09 -25.25 8.63
CA LYS A 235 7.74 -25.25 7.33
C LYS A 235 8.19 -26.65 6.91
N ALA A 236 8.90 -27.37 7.77
CA ALA A 236 9.42 -28.70 7.43
C ALA A 236 8.30 -29.73 7.17
N PRO A 237 7.31 -29.95 8.06
CA PRO A 237 6.22 -30.87 7.82
C PRO A 237 5.31 -30.43 6.66
N VAL A 238 5.04 -29.13 6.52
CA VAL A 238 4.24 -28.62 5.41
C VAL A 238 5.00 -28.76 4.08
N MET A 239 6.29 -28.47 4.06
CA MET A 239 7.12 -28.70 2.85
C MET A 239 7.21 -30.17 2.50
N ALA A 240 7.34 -31.09 3.47
CA ALA A 240 7.31 -32.51 3.20
C ALA A 240 5.95 -32.98 2.63
N TYR A 241 4.85 -32.45 3.13
CA TYR A 241 3.51 -32.71 2.61
C TYR A 241 3.29 -32.11 1.23
N LEU A 242 3.73 -30.88 0.99
CA LEU A 242 3.54 -30.15 -0.26
C LEU A 242 4.56 -30.53 -1.33
N SER A 243 5.77 -30.99 -0.97
CA SER A 243 6.73 -31.54 -1.94
C SER A 243 6.26 -32.89 -2.49
N ALA A 244 5.44 -33.61 -1.73
CA ALA A 244 4.66 -34.74 -2.22
C ALA A 244 3.35 -34.31 -2.94
N ALA A 245 2.94 -33.05 -2.76
CA ALA A 245 1.73 -32.48 -3.36
C ALA A 245 2.10 -31.83 -4.70
N ASN A 246 1.53 -32.38 -5.73
CA ASN A 246 1.54 -31.91 -7.10
C ASN A 246 1.33 -30.37 -7.19
N PRO A 247 1.91 -29.63 -8.15
CA PRO A 247 1.64 -28.21 -8.44
C PRO A 247 0.15 -27.82 -8.50
N THR A 248 -0.75 -28.81 -8.69
CA THR A 248 -2.20 -28.64 -8.63
C THR A 248 -2.72 -28.09 -7.29
N MET A 249 -1.98 -28.20 -6.18
CA MET A 249 -2.36 -27.66 -4.88
C MET A 249 -2.27 -26.13 -4.77
N ILE A 250 -1.54 -25.47 -5.67
CA ILE A 250 -1.38 -24.01 -5.66
C ILE A 250 -2.73 -23.33 -5.86
N ILE A 251 -3.56 -23.81 -6.78
CA ILE A 251 -4.86 -23.21 -7.08
C ILE A 251 -5.83 -23.33 -5.91
N PRO A 252 -6.07 -24.52 -5.30
CA PRO A 252 -6.92 -24.64 -4.13
C PRO A 252 -6.45 -23.76 -2.96
N VAL A 253 -5.14 -23.73 -2.69
CA VAL A 253 -4.56 -22.89 -1.63
C VAL A 253 -4.79 -21.41 -1.91
N SER A 254 -4.61 -20.97 -3.17
CA SER A 254 -4.86 -19.58 -3.56
C SER A 254 -6.33 -19.19 -3.40
N ILE A 255 -7.27 -20.09 -3.70
CA ILE A 255 -8.70 -19.84 -3.49
C ILE A 255 -8.99 -19.63 -2.01
N VAL A 256 -8.46 -20.50 -1.15
CA VAL A 256 -8.63 -20.37 0.32
C VAL A 256 -8.02 -19.07 0.82
N ALA A 257 -6.81 -18.74 0.39
CA ALA A 257 -6.11 -17.50 0.77
C ALA A 257 -6.86 -16.25 0.28
N THR A 258 -7.41 -16.29 -0.94
CA THR A 258 -8.23 -15.20 -1.49
C THR A 258 -9.51 -15.00 -0.69
N ILE A 259 -10.21 -16.08 -0.33
CA ILE A 259 -11.41 -16.03 0.53
C ILE A 259 -11.05 -15.49 1.91
N ALA A 260 -9.93 -15.92 2.49
CA ALA A 260 -9.46 -15.42 3.77
C ALA A 260 -9.13 -13.92 3.69
N ALA A 261 -8.47 -13.44 2.64
CA ALA A 261 -8.21 -12.03 2.39
C ALA A 261 -9.51 -11.22 2.26
N TRP A 262 -10.51 -11.79 1.58
CA TRP A 262 -11.83 -11.19 1.42
C TRP A 262 -12.58 -11.07 2.77
N ILE A 263 -12.56 -12.10 3.59
CA ILE A 263 -13.17 -12.06 4.93
C ILE A 263 -12.47 -11.07 5.84
N MET A 264 -11.14 -11.07 5.83
CA MET A 264 -10.34 -10.25 6.74
C MET A 264 -10.34 -8.76 6.39
N GLY A 265 -10.43 -8.38 5.12
CA GLY A 265 -10.42 -6.99 4.65
C GLY A 265 -9.24 -6.15 5.14
N SER A 266 -8.07 -6.77 5.35
CA SER A 266 -6.88 -6.13 5.96
C SER A 266 -5.61 -6.47 5.19
N SER A 267 -4.92 -5.43 4.69
CA SER A 267 -3.68 -5.57 3.93
C SER A 267 -2.56 -6.28 4.70
N GLY A 268 -2.38 -5.94 5.96
CA GLY A 268 -1.33 -6.57 6.77
C GLY A 268 -1.53 -8.06 7.01
N LYS A 269 -2.79 -8.51 7.03
CA LYS A 269 -3.11 -9.94 7.23
C LYS A 269 -2.85 -10.75 5.97
N TYR A 270 -3.35 -10.30 4.82
CA TYR A 270 -3.11 -11.04 3.59
C TYR A 270 -1.63 -11.00 3.17
N ALA A 271 -0.92 -9.91 3.38
CA ALA A 271 0.52 -9.84 3.12
C ALA A 271 1.31 -10.86 3.96
N GLY A 272 0.86 -11.13 5.19
CA GLY A 272 1.41 -12.22 6.01
C GLY A 272 1.15 -13.61 5.39
N MET A 273 -0.05 -13.85 4.85
CA MET A 273 -0.37 -15.10 4.14
C MET A 273 0.47 -15.25 2.88
N THR A 274 0.52 -14.23 2.00
CA THR A 274 1.41 -14.22 0.82
C THR A 274 2.83 -14.60 1.21
N SER A 275 3.36 -13.98 2.27
CA SER A 275 4.72 -14.24 2.73
C SER A 275 4.94 -15.70 3.17
N ALA A 276 3.97 -16.29 3.84
CA ALA A 276 4.01 -17.70 4.21
C ALA A 276 3.95 -18.62 2.96
N LEU A 277 3.05 -18.31 2.04
CA LEU A 277 2.86 -19.11 0.82
C LEU A 277 4.07 -19.07 -0.10
N VAL A 278 4.73 -17.92 -0.27
CA VAL A 278 5.94 -17.85 -1.09
C VAL A 278 7.15 -18.55 -0.46
N ILE A 279 7.21 -18.65 0.88
CA ILE A 279 8.21 -19.48 1.56
C ILE A 279 7.98 -20.97 1.24
N ILE A 280 6.72 -21.38 1.18
CA ILE A 280 6.30 -22.77 0.98
C ILE A 280 6.45 -23.18 -0.49
N PHE A 281 5.86 -22.43 -1.40
CA PHE A 281 5.75 -22.78 -2.81
C PHE A 281 6.91 -22.26 -3.69
N GLY A 282 7.58 -21.22 -3.22
CA GLY A 282 8.72 -20.60 -3.92
C GLY A 282 8.40 -19.21 -4.49
N PRO A 283 9.46 -18.44 -4.79
CA PRO A 283 9.36 -17.05 -5.24
C PRO A 283 8.68 -16.89 -6.61
N GLN A 284 8.69 -17.91 -7.46
CA GLN A 284 8.02 -17.90 -8.78
C GLN A 284 6.51 -17.69 -8.68
N TYR A 285 5.89 -18.02 -7.54
CA TYR A 285 4.46 -17.84 -7.29
C TYR A 285 4.11 -16.50 -6.58
N LEU A 286 5.10 -15.64 -6.35
CA LEU A 286 4.90 -14.38 -5.64
C LEU A 286 3.82 -13.50 -6.27
N VAL A 287 3.90 -13.30 -7.59
CA VAL A 287 2.93 -12.45 -8.31
C VAL A 287 1.54 -13.06 -8.29
N TRP A 288 1.46 -14.38 -8.40
CA TRP A 288 0.19 -15.12 -8.32
C TRP A 288 -0.50 -14.94 -6.97
N PHE A 289 0.19 -15.20 -5.86
CA PHE A 289 -0.38 -15.03 -4.53
C PHE A 289 -0.73 -13.57 -4.23
N LEU A 290 0.15 -12.63 -4.58
CA LEU A 290 -0.16 -11.20 -4.42
C LEU A 290 -1.41 -10.80 -5.21
N ALA A 291 -1.55 -11.19 -6.45
CA ALA A 291 -2.68 -10.81 -7.30
C ALA A 291 -4.01 -11.41 -6.80
N THR A 292 -4.02 -12.68 -6.42
CA THR A 292 -5.22 -13.37 -5.94
C THR A 292 -5.67 -12.83 -4.59
N GLU A 293 -4.75 -12.71 -3.63
CA GLU A 293 -5.07 -12.21 -2.29
C GLU A 293 -5.40 -10.72 -2.29
N TYR A 294 -4.69 -9.92 -3.10
CA TYR A 294 -5.03 -8.51 -3.30
C TYR A 294 -6.44 -8.35 -3.89
N SER A 295 -6.82 -9.21 -4.83
CA SER A 295 -8.17 -9.20 -5.40
C SER A 295 -9.23 -9.53 -4.35
N GLY A 296 -9.00 -10.53 -3.50
CA GLY A 296 -9.86 -10.80 -2.36
C GLY A 296 -9.99 -9.60 -1.43
N TYR A 297 -8.88 -8.99 -1.07
CA TYR A 297 -8.85 -7.82 -0.22
C TYR A 297 -9.58 -6.61 -0.84
N LEU A 298 -9.36 -6.31 -2.13
CA LEU A 298 -10.04 -5.20 -2.83
C LEU A 298 -11.55 -5.38 -2.85
N LEU A 299 -12.02 -6.59 -3.05
CA LEU A 299 -13.45 -6.91 -3.14
C LEU A 299 -14.08 -7.16 -1.76
N SER A 300 -13.33 -7.04 -0.67
CA SER A 300 -13.83 -7.28 0.68
C SER A 300 -14.87 -6.24 1.11
N PRO A 301 -16.07 -6.63 1.53
CA PRO A 301 -17.04 -5.72 2.12
C PRO A 301 -16.61 -5.21 3.49
N ALA A 302 -15.69 -5.92 4.17
CA ALA A 302 -15.12 -5.50 5.46
C ALA A 302 -13.98 -4.48 5.30
N HIS A 303 -13.63 -4.10 4.07
CA HIS A 303 -12.58 -3.15 3.80
C HIS A 303 -13.00 -1.72 4.16
N LYS A 304 -12.35 -1.14 5.17
CA LYS A 304 -12.70 0.18 5.72
C LYS A 304 -12.72 1.29 4.67
N CYS A 305 -11.74 1.29 3.75
CA CYS A 305 -11.68 2.32 2.70
C CYS A 305 -12.88 2.27 1.77
N LEU A 306 -13.39 1.08 1.45
CA LEU A 306 -14.59 0.91 0.64
C LEU A 306 -15.81 1.47 1.37
N MET A 307 -15.96 1.20 2.67
CA MET A 307 -17.07 1.72 3.48
C MET A 307 -17.02 3.26 3.60
N ILE A 308 -15.84 3.83 3.83
CA ILE A 308 -15.67 5.29 3.90
C ILE A 308 -16.06 5.94 2.56
N GLY A 309 -15.55 5.41 1.44
CA GLY A 309 -15.89 5.92 0.12
C GLY A 309 -17.39 5.80 -0.21
N GLN A 310 -18.06 4.74 0.24
CA GLN A 310 -19.51 4.61 0.13
C GLN A 310 -20.26 5.69 0.91
N GLN A 311 -19.85 5.94 2.15
CA GLN A 311 -20.48 6.95 3.00
C GLN A 311 -20.30 8.36 2.46
N TYR A 312 -19.07 8.68 1.98
CA TYR A 312 -18.75 10.02 1.49
C TYR A 312 -19.43 10.36 0.16
N PHE A 313 -19.39 9.43 -0.81
CA PHE A 313 -19.83 9.69 -2.19
C PHE A 313 -21.18 9.05 -2.54
N GLY A 314 -21.80 8.33 -1.60
CA GLY A 314 -23.05 7.63 -1.86
C GLY A 314 -22.92 6.53 -2.94
N THR A 315 -21.73 5.94 -3.09
CA THR A 315 -21.44 4.97 -4.17
C THR A 315 -22.02 3.61 -3.81
N PRO A 316 -22.93 3.04 -4.60
CA PRO A 316 -23.44 1.69 -4.34
C PRO A 316 -22.36 0.63 -4.45
N ILE A 317 -22.33 -0.35 -3.54
CA ILE A 317 -21.33 -1.42 -3.50
C ILE A 317 -21.25 -2.20 -4.82
N ARG A 318 -22.39 -2.39 -5.49
CA ARG A 318 -22.46 -3.05 -6.80
C ARG A 318 -21.61 -2.34 -7.87
N LYS A 319 -21.51 -1.01 -7.81
CA LYS A 319 -20.65 -0.24 -8.73
C LYS A 319 -19.17 -0.50 -8.46
N TYR A 320 -18.78 -0.56 -7.17
CA TYR A 320 -17.42 -0.95 -6.81
C TYR A 320 -17.08 -2.31 -7.37
N TYR A 321 -17.88 -3.33 -7.09
CA TYR A 321 -17.62 -4.70 -7.55
C TYR A 321 -17.53 -4.82 -9.06
N LYS A 322 -18.35 -4.08 -9.81
CA LYS A 322 -18.27 -4.08 -11.27
C LYS A 322 -16.92 -3.55 -11.78
N VAL A 323 -16.42 -2.45 -11.20
CA VAL A 323 -15.18 -1.81 -11.65
C VAL A 323 -13.96 -2.56 -11.09
N LEU A 324 -13.95 -2.83 -9.79
CA LEU A 324 -12.83 -3.53 -9.16
C LEU A 324 -12.70 -4.98 -9.67
N GLY A 325 -13.81 -5.65 -9.96
CA GLY A 325 -13.81 -6.99 -10.57
C GLY A 325 -13.10 -7.01 -11.92
N GLY A 326 -13.27 -5.95 -12.74
CA GLY A 326 -12.50 -5.78 -13.97
C GLY A 326 -11.01 -5.66 -13.74
N LEU A 327 -10.58 -4.84 -12.78
CA LEU A 327 -9.16 -4.73 -12.40
C LEU A 327 -8.61 -6.06 -11.89
N CYS A 328 -9.33 -6.73 -10.99
CA CYS A 328 -8.93 -8.02 -10.44
C CYS A 328 -8.78 -9.08 -11.55
N ALA A 329 -9.70 -9.11 -12.52
CA ALA A 329 -9.60 -10.03 -13.66
C ALA A 329 -8.32 -9.80 -14.49
N TRP A 330 -7.93 -8.55 -14.74
CA TRP A 330 -6.68 -8.22 -15.41
C TRP A 330 -5.45 -8.66 -14.62
N LEU A 331 -5.43 -8.40 -13.31
CA LEU A 331 -4.31 -8.78 -12.45
C LEU A 331 -4.16 -10.29 -12.33
N ILE A 332 -5.25 -11.00 -12.10
CA ILE A 332 -5.25 -12.48 -12.01
C ILE A 332 -4.90 -13.09 -13.36
N GLY A 333 -5.43 -12.57 -14.46
CA GLY A 333 -5.11 -13.05 -15.81
C GLY A 333 -3.63 -12.89 -16.14
N TYR A 334 -3.04 -11.73 -15.84
CA TYR A 334 -1.60 -11.51 -15.97
C TYR A 334 -0.79 -12.48 -15.11
N ALA A 335 -1.14 -12.59 -13.84
CA ALA A 335 -0.44 -13.48 -12.90
C ALA A 335 -0.56 -14.96 -13.31
N TRP A 336 -1.70 -15.36 -13.85
CA TRP A 336 -1.89 -16.72 -14.41
C TRP A 336 -0.93 -16.98 -15.56
N ILE A 337 -0.89 -16.08 -16.54
CA ILE A 337 -0.03 -16.22 -17.72
C ILE A 337 1.44 -16.34 -17.31
N THR A 338 1.91 -15.44 -16.45
CA THR A 338 3.32 -15.38 -16.04
C THR A 338 3.74 -16.52 -15.12
N THR A 339 2.81 -17.12 -14.39
CA THR A 339 3.12 -18.16 -13.42
C THR A 339 2.98 -19.57 -13.99
N PHE A 340 2.03 -19.79 -14.91
CA PHE A 340 1.68 -21.14 -15.37
C PHE A 340 1.89 -21.38 -16.87
N LEU A 341 2.12 -20.33 -17.68
CA LEU A 341 2.26 -20.45 -19.13
C LEU A 341 3.65 -20.04 -19.65
N ILE A 342 4.42 -19.26 -18.89
CA ILE A 342 5.80 -18.85 -19.17
C ILE A 342 6.72 -19.45 -18.12
#